data_bd062709f9133a5c68803bf5ec17e8c4
#
_entry.id   bd062709f9133a5c68803bf5ec17e8c4
#
_cell.length_a   1.000
_cell.length_b   1.000
_cell.length_c   1.000
_cell.angle_alpha   90.00
_cell.angle_beta   90.00
_cell.angle_gamma   90.00
#
_symmetry.space_group_name_H-M   'P 1'
#
loop_
_entity.id
_entity.type
_entity.pdbx_description
1 polymer ?
#
loop_
_entity_poly.entity_id
_entity_poly.type
_entity_poly.pdbx_seq_one_letter_code
_entity_poly.pdbx_strand_id
1 'polypeptide(L)'
;MTSPEPERPEWLDTLTEALSEQSRLDQVVALRPGVGARPAAVLILIGDGPDGPEIMFVERAAGMRTHAGQIAFPGGAADLADHDLADTALREAAEETGVDRTGIDVLGVLPPAYVEVSGFDVTAVLAWWRKPSPVAVMDSREAASIDIVPVTVLTDPAHRARVRHPSGYTGPAFEVNGHLIWGLTAHLLDGVLDLAGWQRPWDRSRVVPIPVRYLTDRRPDHGGPDAH
;
A
#
# COMPACT_ATOMS: atom_id res chain seq x y z
N MET A 1 13.89 24.46 -22.74
CA MET A 1 13.85 23.18 -23.47
C MET A 1 12.97 22.29 -22.62
N THR A 2 11.73 22.05 -23.04
CA THR A 2 10.84 21.08 -22.40
C THR A 2 11.40 19.69 -22.70
N SER A 3 11.74 18.94 -21.67
CA SER A 3 12.05 17.51 -21.83
C SER A 3 10.85 16.84 -22.51
N PRO A 4 11.06 15.90 -23.43
CA PRO A 4 9.96 15.16 -24.03
C PRO A 4 9.13 14.52 -22.91
N GLU A 5 7.80 14.49 -23.07
CA GLU A 5 6.95 13.71 -22.18
C GLU A 5 7.41 12.25 -22.20
N PRO A 6 7.45 11.58 -21.04
CA PRO A 6 7.81 10.17 -20.99
C PRO A 6 6.83 9.35 -21.84
N GLU A 7 7.36 8.40 -22.57
CA GLU A 7 6.54 7.47 -23.35
C GLU A 7 5.65 6.65 -22.41
N ARG A 8 4.37 6.50 -22.75
CA ARG A 8 3.40 5.74 -21.96
C ARG A 8 3.77 4.25 -22.00
N PRO A 9 4.04 3.61 -20.84
CA PRO A 9 4.46 2.21 -20.81
C PRO A 9 3.31 1.25 -21.14
N GLU A 10 3.60 0.14 -21.78
CA GLU A 10 2.59 -0.84 -22.22
C GLU A 10 1.78 -1.44 -21.04
N TRP A 11 2.42 -1.64 -19.87
CA TRP A 11 1.75 -2.18 -18.69
C TRP A 11 0.60 -1.29 -18.18
N LEU A 12 0.65 0.01 -18.48
CA LEU A 12 -0.33 0.98 -18.04
C LEU A 12 -1.71 0.73 -18.68
N ASP A 13 -1.73 0.26 -19.92
CA ASP A 13 -2.99 -0.01 -20.63
C ASP A 13 -3.71 -1.22 -20.01
N THR A 14 -2.98 -2.30 -19.71
CA THR A 14 -3.53 -3.49 -19.02
C THR A 14 -4.13 -3.13 -17.67
N LEU A 15 -3.40 -2.32 -16.87
CA LEU A 15 -3.87 -1.92 -15.55
C LEU A 15 -5.08 -0.98 -15.63
N THR A 16 -5.06 -0.01 -16.57
CA THR A 16 -6.17 0.95 -16.74
C THR A 16 -7.44 0.24 -17.21
N GLU A 17 -7.32 -0.73 -18.13
CA GLU A 17 -8.45 -1.56 -18.56
C GLU A 17 -9.02 -2.35 -17.39
N ALA A 18 -8.17 -3.02 -16.62
CA ALA A 18 -8.58 -3.77 -15.44
C ALA A 18 -9.30 -2.91 -14.39
N LEU A 19 -8.85 -1.67 -14.18
CA LEU A 19 -9.47 -0.72 -13.27
C LEU A 19 -10.85 -0.24 -13.73
N SER A 20 -11.18 -0.37 -15.00
CA SER A 20 -12.50 -0.04 -15.53
C SER A 20 -13.54 -1.14 -15.28
N GLU A 21 -13.12 -2.34 -14.93
CA GLU A 21 -13.97 -3.52 -14.72
C GLU A 21 -14.32 -3.73 -13.25
N GLN A 22 -15.51 -3.27 -12.80
CA GLN A 22 -15.95 -3.38 -11.40
C GLN A 22 -15.84 -4.80 -10.83
N SER A 23 -16.16 -5.81 -11.64
CA SER A 23 -16.08 -7.22 -11.22
C SER A 23 -14.67 -7.69 -10.86
N ARG A 24 -13.63 -7.10 -11.46
CA ARG A 24 -12.24 -7.36 -11.13
C ARG A 24 -11.83 -6.64 -9.84
N LEU A 25 -12.29 -5.40 -9.66
CA LEU A 25 -12.03 -4.63 -8.45
C LEU A 25 -12.63 -5.30 -7.21
N ASP A 26 -13.84 -5.83 -7.31
CA ASP A 26 -14.52 -6.53 -6.22
C ASP A 26 -13.79 -7.82 -5.77
N GLN A 27 -12.97 -8.41 -6.66
CA GLN A 27 -12.14 -9.57 -6.34
C GLN A 27 -10.87 -9.18 -5.59
N VAL A 28 -10.32 -7.99 -5.85
CA VAL A 28 -9.11 -7.48 -5.17
C VAL A 28 -9.44 -7.13 -3.73
N VAL A 29 -10.56 -6.48 -3.48
CA VAL A 29 -10.95 -6.05 -2.14
C VAL A 29 -12.24 -6.76 -1.72
N ALA A 30 -12.10 -8.01 -1.24
CA ALA A 30 -13.21 -8.76 -0.63
C ALA A 30 -13.56 -8.26 0.79
N LEU A 31 -12.93 -7.19 1.24
CA LEU A 31 -13.13 -6.59 2.56
C LEU A 31 -14.27 -5.58 2.48
N ARG A 32 -15.23 -5.70 3.42
CA ARG A 32 -16.39 -4.79 3.46
C ARG A 32 -16.02 -3.50 4.17
N PRO A 33 -16.56 -2.33 3.74
CA PRO A 33 -16.44 -1.08 4.50
C PRO A 33 -16.93 -1.24 5.94
N GLY A 34 -16.24 -0.61 6.89
CA GLY A 34 -16.66 -0.59 8.30
C GLY A 34 -17.78 0.41 8.53
N VAL A 35 -18.77 0.06 9.36
CA VAL A 35 -19.83 1.01 9.73
C VAL A 35 -19.25 2.07 10.68
N GLY A 36 -19.28 3.35 10.24
CA GLY A 36 -18.75 4.47 11.02
C GLY A 36 -17.23 4.57 11.04
N ALA A 37 -16.53 3.85 10.18
CA ALA A 37 -15.09 3.94 10.05
C ALA A 37 -14.65 5.32 9.52
N ARG A 38 -13.45 5.74 9.91
CA ARG A 38 -12.85 6.98 9.43
C ARG A 38 -12.23 6.74 8.05
N PRO A 39 -12.44 7.64 7.07
CA PRO A 39 -11.82 7.48 5.76
C PRO A 39 -10.30 7.70 5.84
N ALA A 40 -9.56 6.89 5.09
CA ALA A 40 -8.14 7.03 4.87
C ALA A 40 -7.80 6.61 3.44
N ALA A 41 -6.66 7.04 2.93
CA ALA A 41 -6.18 6.65 1.62
C ALA A 41 -4.70 6.32 1.64
N VAL A 42 -4.30 5.36 0.79
CA VAL A 42 -2.90 5.01 0.54
C VAL A 42 -2.61 5.13 -0.95
N LEU A 43 -1.39 5.50 -1.31
CA LEU A 43 -0.94 5.65 -2.68
C LEU A 43 -0.12 4.43 -3.12
N ILE A 44 -0.61 3.68 -4.09
CA ILE A 44 0.17 2.66 -4.80
C ILE A 44 0.79 3.35 -6.02
N LEU A 45 1.99 3.88 -5.82
CA LEU A 45 2.72 4.62 -6.83
C LEU A 45 3.62 3.68 -7.62
N ILE A 46 3.36 3.58 -8.92
CA ILE A 46 4.05 2.69 -9.85
C ILE A 46 4.90 3.54 -10.80
N GLY A 47 6.20 3.36 -10.76
CA GLY A 47 7.17 4.01 -11.65
C GLY A 47 7.74 3.05 -12.69
N ASP A 48 8.52 3.59 -13.61
CA ASP A 48 9.31 2.84 -14.57
C ASP A 48 10.77 2.86 -14.14
N GLY A 49 11.25 1.71 -13.67
CA GLY A 49 12.64 1.50 -13.33
C GLY A 49 13.43 0.82 -14.47
N PRO A 50 14.73 0.62 -14.25
CA PRO A 50 15.61 0.00 -15.27
C PRO A 50 15.22 -1.46 -15.59
N ASP A 51 14.56 -2.16 -14.67
CA ASP A 51 14.15 -3.56 -14.80
C ASP A 51 12.63 -3.71 -15.02
N GLY A 52 11.95 -2.65 -15.43
CA GLY A 52 10.50 -2.58 -15.63
C GLY A 52 9.79 -1.84 -14.51
N PRO A 53 8.47 -2.07 -14.32
CA PRO A 53 7.70 -1.36 -13.31
C PRO A 53 8.22 -1.61 -11.90
N GLU A 54 8.19 -0.57 -11.07
CA GLU A 54 8.60 -0.60 -9.66
C GLU A 54 7.56 0.10 -8.79
N ILE A 55 7.45 -0.29 -7.53
CA ILE A 55 6.45 0.22 -6.60
C ILE A 55 7.14 0.84 -5.38
N MET A 56 6.66 2.02 -4.96
CA MET A 56 7.15 2.72 -3.79
C MET A 56 6.44 2.25 -2.51
N PHE A 57 7.25 2.01 -1.46
CA PHE A 57 6.81 1.69 -0.11
C PHE A 57 7.50 2.59 0.90
N VAL A 58 6.93 2.68 2.09
CA VAL A 58 7.54 3.30 3.27
C VAL A 58 7.66 2.26 4.40
N GLU A 59 8.77 2.27 5.13
CA GLU A 59 8.86 1.60 6.42
C GLU A 59 8.35 2.56 7.48
N ARG A 60 7.35 2.19 8.24
CA ARG A 60 6.79 3.01 9.31
C ARG A 60 7.78 3.10 10.47
N ALA A 61 7.91 4.29 11.05
CA ALA A 61 8.85 4.50 12.16
C ALA A 61 8.55 3.58 13.36
N ALA A 62 9.60 3.08 14.00
CA ALA A 62 9.50 2.17 15.16
C ALA A 62 8.76 2.78 16.37
N GLY A 63 8.65 4.12 16.42
CA GLY A 63 7.94 4.86 17.48
C GLY A 63 6.43 4.99 17.28
N MET A 64 5.89 4.53 16.16
CA MET A 64 4.46 4.62 15.87
C MET A 64 3.64 3.76 16.84
N ARG A 65 2.40 4.20 17.16
CA ARG A 65 1.49 3.44 18.05
C ARG A 65 0.95 2.17 17.41
N THR A 66 0.76 2.20 16.10
CA THR A 66 0.23 1.08 15.30
C THR A 66 1.15 0.83 14.12
N HIS A 67 1.31 -0.43 13.76
CA HIS A 67 2.08 -0.87 12.58
C HIS A 67 3.56 -0.43 12.59
N ALA A 68 4.17 -0.25 13.78
CA ALA A 68 5.55 0.16 13.93
C ALA A 68 6.52 -0.77 13.20
N GLY A 69 7.42 -0.21 12.38
CA GLY A 69 8.42 -0.95 11.61
C GLY A 69 7.85 -1.82 10.48
N GLN A 70 6.56 -1.69 10.15
CA GLN A 70 5.95 -2.43 9.05
C GLN A 70 6.10 -1.66 7.75
N ILE A 71 6.19 -2.41 6.65
CA ILE A 71 6.18 -1.85 5.31
C ILE A 71 4.74 -1.55 4.89
N ALA A 72 4.51 -0.35 4.39
CA ALA A 72 3.21 0.12 3.95
C ALA A 72 3.34 0.93 2.64
N PHE A 73 2.22 1.14 1.97
CA PHE A 73 2.12 2.22 1.01
C PHE A 73 2.05 3.55 1.75
N PRO A 74 2.64 4.65 1.24
CA PRO A 74 2.47 5.97 1.84
C PRO A 74 0.99 6.35 1.87
N GLY A 75 0.55 6.99 2.96
CA GLY A 75 -0.84 7.36 3.13
C GLY A 75 -1.27 7.56 4.57
N GLY A 76 -2.48 8.10 4.74
CA GLY A 76 -3.01 8.45 6.04
C GLY A 76 -4.50 8.78 6.04
N ALA A 77 -4.95 9.47 7.08
CA ALA A 77 -6.34 9.85 7.27
C ALA A 77 -6.75 10.97 6.31
N ALA A 78 -8.00 10.91 5.85
CA ALA A 78 -8.55 12.01 5.09
C ALA A 78 -8.68 13.28 5.96
N ASP A 79 -8.29 14.43 5.40
CA ASP A 79 -8.50 15.75 5.98
C ASP A 79 -9.74 16.40 5.37
N LEU A 80 -10.37 17.32 6.12
CA LEU A 80 -11.50 18.11 5.63
C LEU A 80 -11.15 19.02 4.45
N ALA A 81 -9.87 19.33 4.27
CA ALA A 81 -9.36 20.15 3.17
C ALA A 81 -9.11 19.34 1.90
N ASP A 82 -9.05 18.01 1.99
CA ASP A 82 -8.84 17.13 0.84
C ASP A 82 -10.08 17.15 -0.07
N HIS A 83 -9.85 17.23 -1.36
CA HIS A 83 -10.93 17.29 -2.35
C HIS A 83 -11.66 15.94 -2.45
N ASP A 84 -10.88 14.86 -2.40
CA ASP A 84 -11.32 13.47 -2.42
C ASP A 84 -10.22 12.55 -1.85
N LEU A 85 -10.43 11.23 -1.86
CA LEU A 85 -9.45 10.27 -1.35
C LEU A 85 -8.20 10.13 -2.24
N ALA A 86 -8.28 10.52 -3.51
CA ALA A 86 -7.08 10.59 -4.35
C ALA A 86 -6.20 11.77 -3.93
N ASP A 87 -6.79 12.91 -3.62
CA ASP A 87 -6.06 14.06 -3.07
C ASP A 87 -5.45 13.75 -1.70
N THR A 88 -6.19 13.05 -0.82
CA THR A 88 -5.64 12.52 0.45
C THR A 88 -4.38 11.68 0.22
N ALA A 89 -4.44 10.67 -0.66
CA ALA A 89 -3.31 9.78 -0.93
C ALA A 89 -2.09 10.53 -1.48
N LEU A 90 -2.31 11.47 -2.39
CA LEU A 90 -1.25 12.30 -2.97
C LEU A 90 -0.64 13.26 -1.93
N ARG A 91 -1.45 13.87 -1.07
CA ARG A 91 -0.99 14.77 0.00
C ARG A 91 -0.12 14.01 0.99
N GLU A 92 -0.63 12.92 1.53
CA GLU A 92 0.08 12.09 2.51
C GLU A 92 1.39 11.55 1.94
N ALA A 93 1.39 11.04 0.68
CA ALA A 93 2.61 10.59 0.02
C ALA A 93 3.65 11.71 -0.11
N ALA A 94 3.24 12.93 -0.46
CA ALA A 94 4.13 14.07 -0.53
C ALA A 94 4.66 14.48 0.86
N GLU A 95 3.83 14.44 1.90
CA GLU A 95 4.21 14.75 3.28
C GLU A 95 5.20 13.71 3.86
N GLU A 96 5.00 12.41 3.58
CA GLU A 96 5.89 11.34 4.07
C GLU A 96 7.19 11.22 3.27
N THR A 97 7.14 11.42 1.93
CA THR A 97 8.24 11.05 1.03
C THR A 97 8.84 12.21 0.22
N GLY A 98 8.21 13.38 0.24
CA GLY A 98 8.64 14.52 -0.56
C GLY A 98 8.40 14.36 -2.08
N VAL A 99 7.63 13.35 -2.51
CA VAL A 99 7.34 13.13 -3.92
C VAL A 99 6.61 14.33 -4.54
N ASP A 100 7.01 14.71 -5.76
CA ASP A 100 6.35 15.79 -6.50
C ASP A 100 5.03 15.28 -7.13
N ARG A 101 3.91 15.73 -6.56
CA ARG A 101 2.55 15.39 -7.01
C ARG A 101 2.29 15.73 -8.47
N THR A 102 2.96 16.73 -9.03
CA THR A 102 2.76 17.18 -10.42
C THR A 102 3.28 16.17 -11.46
N GLY A 103 4.13 15.25 -11.02
CA GLY A 103 4.66 14.15 -11.82
C GLY A 103 3.84 12.86 -11.71
N ILE A 104 2.68 12.87 -11.04
CA ILE A 104 1.88 11.67 -10.74
C ILE A 104 0.53 11.76 -11.44
N ASP A 105 0.19 10.73 -12.20
CA ASP A 105 -1.12 10.59 -12.84
C ASP A 105 -1.93 9.50 -12.12
N VAL A 106 -3.07 9.89 -11.54
CA VAL A 106 -3.99 8.94 -10.90
C VAL A 106 -4.67 8.09 -11.95
N LEU A 107 -4.61 6.76 -11.81
CA LEU A 107 -5.18 5.78 -12.73
C LEU A 107 -6.58 5.34 -12.30
N GLY A 108 -6.80 5.25 -10.99
CA GLY A 108 -8.06 4.81 -10.41
C GLY A 108 -7.97 4.51 -8.93
N VAL A 109 -9.08 4.06 -8.36
CA VAL A 109 -9.19 3.74 -6.94
C VAL A 109 -9.76 2.34 -6.77
N LEU A 110 -9.28 1.61 -5.74
CA LEU A 110 -9.87 0.34 -5.34
C LEU A 110 -11.00 0.57 -4.33
N PRO A 111 -11.95 -0.35 -4.21
CA PRO A 111 -12.94 -0.32 -3.15
C PRO A 111 -12.29 -0.22 -1.76
N PRO A 112 -12.92 0.45 -0.79
CA PRO A 112 -12.35 0.61 0.55
C PRO A 112 -12.26 -0.71 1.30
N ALA A 113 -11.20 -0.85 2.09
CA ALA A 113 -10.94 -1.99 2.96
C ALA A 113 -10.96 -1.54 4.42
N TYR A 114 -11.82 -2.15 5.25
CA TYR A 114 -11.85 -1.85 6.69
C TYR A 114 -10.69 -2.50 7.43
N VAL A 115 -9.97 -1.70 8.22
CA VAL A 115 -8.87 -2.14 9.07
C VAL A 115 -9.29 -2.04 10.53
N GLU A 116 -9.67 -3.18 11.12
CA GLU A 116 -10.23 -3.26 12.49
C GLU A 116 -9.28 -2.66 13.54
N VAL A 117 -7.97 -2.89 13.41
CA VAL A 117 -6.96 -2.43 14.38
C VAL A 117 -6.89 -0.91 14.47
N SER A 118 -7.05 -0.20 13.36
CA SER A 118 -6.98 1.26 13.28
C SER A 118 -8.36 1.93 13.22
N GLY A 119 -9.42 1.19 12.88
CA GLY A 119 -10.77 1.71 12.70
C GLY A 119 -10.93 2.59 11.45
N PHE A 120 -10.08 2.40 10.44
CA PHE A 120 -10.14 3.11 9.19
C PHE A 120 -10.75 2.26 8.07
N ASP A 121 -11.49 2.94 7.18
CA ASP A 121 -11.76 2.47 5.82
C ASP A 121 -10.67 3.02 4.91
N VAL A 122 -9.80 2.15 4.45
CA VAL A 122 -8.62 2.51 3.64
C VAL A 122 -8.93 2.30 2.16
N THR A 123 -8.88 3.37 1.39
CA THR A 123 -8.97 3.35 -0.07
C THR A 123 -7.57 3.35 -0.68
N ALA A 124 -7.27 2.37 -1.52
CA ALA A 124 -6.02 2.38 -2.27
C ALA A 124 -6.20 3.14 -3.60
N VAL A 125 -5.36 4.14 -3.80
CA VAL A 125 -5.27 4.94 -5.02
C VAL A 125 -4.09 4.44 -5.85
N LEU A 126 -4.37 3.99 -7.06
CA LEU A 126 -3.34 3.56 -8.01
C LEU A 126 -2.93 4.74 -8.87
N ALA A 127 -1.63 4.95 -9.01
CA ALA A 127 -1.10 6.06 -9.79
C ALA A 127 0.19 5.69 -10.53
N TRP A 128 0.35 6.28 -11.68
CA TRP A 128 1.59 6.21 -12.46
C TRP A 128 2.51 7.38 -12.10
N TRP A 129 3.75 7.07 -11.74
CA TRP A 129 4.80 8.05 -11.53
C TRP A 129 5.42 8.45 -12.86
N ARG A 130 4.65 9.21 -13.64
CA ARG A 130 5.00 9.62 -14.99
C ARG A 130 6.31 10.39 -15.05
N LYS A 131 6.60 11.22 -14.04
CA LYS A 131 7.82 12.01 -13.95
C LYS A 131 8.44 11.79 -12.56
N PRO A 132 9.32 10.79 -12.41
CA PRO A 132 9.99 10.55 -11.14
C PRO A 132 10.72 11.79 -10.61
N SER A 133 10.58 12.03 -9.32
CA SER A 133 11.27 13.09 -8.56
C SER A 133 12.11 12.46 -7.45
N PRO A 134 13.13 13.17 -6.93
CA PRO A 134 13.82 12.72 -5.73
C PRO A 134 12.86 12.54 -4.57
N VAL A 135 13.01 11.44 -3.81
CA VAL A 135 12.24 11.16 -2.60
C VAL A 135 13.17 11.01 -1.40
N ALA A 136 12.70 11.44 -0.24
CA ALA A 136 13.40 11.31 1.03
C ALA A 136 12.39 11.24 2.17
N VAL A 137 12.73 10.59 3.27
CA VAL A 137 11.91 10.63 4.49
C VAL A 137 11.78 12.07 4.97
N MET A 138 10.56 12.60 4.99
CA MET A 138 10.28 13.99 5.37
C MET A 138 10.04 14.12 6.87
N ASP A 139 9.45 13.12 7.52
CA ASP A 139 9.32 13.06 8.98
C ASP A 139 9.76 11.69 9.51
N SER A 140 10.89 11.66 10.17
CA SER A 140 11.46 10.44 10.77
C SER A 140 10.63 9.87 11.95
N ARG A 141 9.62 10.60 12.42
CA ARG A 141 8.68 10.10 13.43
C ARG A 141 7.58 9.22 12.79
N GLU A 142 7.35 9.36 11.50
CA GLU A 142 6.31 8.63 10.75
C GLU A 142 6.90 7.55 9.85
N ALA A 143 7.98 7.84 9.14
CA ALA A 143 8.67 6.90 8.27
C ALA A 143 10.14 6.74 8.66
N ALA A 144 10.65 5.51 8.58
CA ALA A 144 12.06 5.18 8.82
C ALA A 144 12.86 5.12 7.51
N SER A 145 12.26 4.58 6.45
CA SER A 145 12.88 4.47 5.12
C SER A 145 11.83 4.53 4.00
N ILE A 146 12.31 4.73 2.78
CA ILE A 146 11.54 4.59 1.55
C ILE A 146 12.21 3.51 0.72
N ASP A 147 11.42 2.55 0.26
CA ASP A 147 11.86 1.48 -0.62
C ASP A 147 11.13 1.56 -1.96
N ILE A 148 11.88 1.56 -3.06
CA ILE A 148 11.32 1.41 -4.41
C ILE A 148 11.69 0.01 -4.88
N VAL A 149 10.69 -0.85 -5.05
CA VAL A 149 10.89 -2.28 -5.27
C VAL A 149 10.43 -2.67 -6.67
N PRO A 150 11.32 -3.26 -7.50
CA PRO A 150 10.94 -3.77 -8.81
C PRO A 150 9.83 -4.83 -8.72
N VAL A 151 8.87 -4.77 -9.63
CA VAL A 151 7.79 -5.77 -9.72
C VAL A 151 8.35 -7.17 -9.98
N THR A 152 9.47 -7.28 -10.67
CA THR A 152 10.18 -8.55 -10.89
C THR A 152 10.60 -9.22 -9.58
N VAL A 153 10.98 -8.44 -8.56
CA VAL A 153 11.29 -8.93 -7.20
C VAL A 153 10.01 -9.32 -6.46
N LEU A 154 8.96 -8.48 -6.51
CA LEU A 154 7.68 -8.75 -5.85
C LEU A 154 6.96 -9.99 -6.40
N THR A 155 7.19 -10.33 -7.66
CA THR A 155 6.56 -11.48 -8.32
C THR A 155 7.45 -12.74 -8.33
N ASP A 156 8.70 -12.65 -7.85
CA ASP A 156 9.55 -13.81 -7.72
C ASP A 156 8.95 -14.81 -6.71
N PRO A 157 8.71 -16.07 -7.10
CA PRO A 157 8.18 -17.11 -6.21
C PRO A 157 8.97 -17.30 -4.91
N ALA A 158 10.27 -17.04 -4.92
CA ALA A 158 11.13 -17.15 -3.74
C ALA A 158 10.76 -16.13 -2.65
N HIS A 159 10.23 -14.97 -3.05
CA HIS A 159 9.82 -13.89 -2.15
C HIS A 159 8.35 -14.00 -1.72
N ARG A 160 7.57 -14.90 -2.31
CA ARG A 160 6.14 -15.08 -2.03
C ARG A 160 5.89 -16.07 -0.93
N ALA A 161 5.01 -15.73 -0.01
CA ALA A 161 4.60 -16.60 1.08
C ALA A 161 3.16 -16.29 1.52
N ARG A 162 2.68 -17.03 2.51
CA ARG A 162 1.50 -16.67 3.31
C ARG A 162 1.92 -16.44 4.76
N VAL A 163 1.16 -15.66 5.45
CA VAL A 163 1.24 -15.52 6.91
C VAL A 163 -0.04 -16.03 7.55
N ARG A 164 0.09 -16.47 8.81
CA ARG A 164 -1.05 -16.74 9.69
C ARG A 164 -0.90 -15.91 10.95
N HIS A 165 -1.84 -15.01 11.17
CA HIS A 165 -1.90 -14.19 12.37
C HIS A 165 -2.59 -14.94 13.52
N PRO A 166 -2.23 -14.74 14.81
CA PRO A 166 -2.89 -15.37 15.95
C PRO A 166 -4.41 -15.12 16.04
N SER A 167 -4.92 -14.02 15.46
CA SER A 167 -6.36 -13.76 15.36
C SER A 167 -7.11 -14.69 14.39
N GLY A 168 -6.40 -15.56 13.67
CA GLY A 168 -6.96 -16.43 12.64
C GLY A 168 -6.87 -15.89 11.22
N TYR A 169 -6.48 -14.63 11.02
CA TYR A 169 -6.23 -14.09 9.67
C TYR A 169 -5.14 -14.90 8.96
N THR A 170 -5.37 -15.22 7.69
CA THR A 170 -4.38 -15.83 6.81
C THR A 170 -4.42 -15.10 5.48
N GLY A 171 -3.29 -14.58 5.03
CA GLY A 171 -3.21 -13.78 3.81
C GLY A 171 -1.86 -13.88 3.10
N PRO A 172 -1.72 -13.22 1.94
CA PRO A 172 -0.45 -13.15 1.22
C PRO A 172 0.61 -12.41 2.04
N ALA A 173 1.87 -12.72 1.73
CA ALA A 173 3.03 -12.03 2.27
C ALA A 173 4.17 -12.01 1.26
N PHE A 174 5.07 -11.03 1.42
CA PHE A 174 6.25 -10.87 0.59
C PHE A 174 7.47 -10.66 1.50
N GLU A 175 8.54 -11.40 1.27
CA GLU A 175 9.82 -11.25 1.97
C GLU A 175 10.78 -10.50 1.05
N VAL A 176 10.96 -9.21 1.27
CA VAL A 176 11.73 -8.32 0.40
C VAL A 176 12.67 -7.47 1.25
N ASN A 177 13.93 -7.37 0.87
CA ASN A 177 14.95 -6.52 1.51
C ASN A 177 15.08 -6.76 3.03
N GLY A 178 14.83 -7.99 3.51
CA GLY A 178 14.85 -8.31 4.95
C GLY A 178 13.60 -7.89 5.73
N HIS A 179 12.59 -7.36 5.04
CA HIS A 179 11.29 -7.02 5.60
C HIS A 179 10.22 -8.03 5.20
N LEU A 180 9.19 -8.14 6.02
CA LEU A 180 7.97 -8.88 5.72
C LEU A 180 6.85 -7.88 5.41
N ILE A 181 6.39 -7.83 4.16
CA ILE A 181 5.18 -7.14 3.76
C ILE A 181 4.01 -8.10 3.99
N TRP A 182 3.02 -7.70 4.78
CA TRP A 182 1.87 -8.53 5.15
C TRP A 182 0.62 -7.68 5.44
N GLY A 183 -0.48 -8.29 5.86
CA GLY A 183 -1.71 -7.58 6.20
C GLY A 183 -2.36 -6.90 4.99
N LEU A 184 -2.91 -5.71 5.21
CA LEU A 184 -3.58 -4.94 4.15
C LEU A 184 -2.63 -4.61 2.99
N THR A 185 -1.40 -4.18 3.29
CA THR A 185 -0.41 -3.83 2.25
C THR A 185 -0.17 -5.00 1.30
N ALA A 186 0.08 -6.19 1.84
CA ALA A 186 0.30 -7.38 1.01
C ALA A 186 -0.97 -7.81 0.26
N HIS A 187 -2.15 -7.62 0.87
CA HIS A 187 -3.42 -7.95 0.22
C HIS A 187 -3.69 -7.05 -0.99
N LEU A 188 -3.52 -5.75 -0.83
CA LEU A 188 -3.64 -4.78 -1.92
C LEU A 188 -2.59 -5.03 -3.01
N LEU A 189 -1.32 -5.26 -2.60
CA LEU A 189 -0.24 -5.57 -3.52
C LEU A 189 -0.54 -6.83 -4.35
N ASP A 190 -0.97 -7.92 -3.71
CA ASP A 190 -1.34 -9.17 -4.39
C ASP A 190 -2.43 -8.94 -5.44
N GLY A 191 -3.45 -8.15 -5.09
CA GLY A 191 -4.52 -7.79 -6.00
C GLY A 191 -4.06 -6.91 -7.17
N VAL A 192 -3.21 -5.91 -6.93
CA VAL A 192 -2.67 -5.06 -8.00
C VAL A 192 -1.78 -5.86 -8.96
N LEU A 193 -0.95 -6.76 -8.43
CA LEU A 193 -0.14 -7.66 -9.28
C LEU A 193 -1.02 -8.56 -10.16
N ASP A 194 -2.19 -8.96 -9.67
CA ASP A 194 -3.17 -9.74 -10.45
C ASP A 194 -3.86 -8.87 -11.52
N LEU A 195 -4.36 -7.69 -11.14
CA LEU A 195 -4.99 -6.74 -12.05
C LEU A 195 -4.07 -6.37 -13.23
N ALA A 196 -2.79 -6.15 -12.95
CA ALA A 196 -1.78 -5.79 -13.95
C ALA A 196 -1.29 -7.00 -14.77
N GLY A 197 -1.73 -8.22 -14.46
CA GLY A 197 -1.28 -9.44 -15.15
C GLY A 197 0.18 -9.80 -14.85
N TRP A 198 0.76 -9.31 -13.76
CA TRP A 198 2.17 -9.56 -13.39
C TRP A 198 2.37 -10.80 -12.53
N GLN A 199 1.29 -11.41 -12.03
CA GLN A 199 1.36 -12.59 -11.17
C GLN A 199 2.14 -13.73 -11.83
N ARG A 200 3.03 -14.37 -11.04
CA ARG A 200 3.70 -15.61 -11.39
C ARG A 200 3.22 -16.75 -10.49
N PRO A 201 3.17 -18.00 -10.95
CA PRO A 201 2.85 -19.13 -10.08
C PRO A 201 3.86 -19.25 -8.93
N TRP A 202 3.35 -19.41 -7.69
CA TRP A 202 4.16 -19.57 -6.48
C TRP A 202 3.54 -20.58 -5.52
N ASP A 203 4.33 -21.11 -4.58
CA ASP A 203 3.88 -22.11 -3.60
C ASP A 203 2.99 -21.47 -2.52
N ARG A 204 1.68 -21.56 -2.69
CA ARG A 204 0.68 -21.05 -1.73
C ARG A 204 0.64 -21.83 -0.41
N SER A 205 1.36 -22.95 -0.28
CA SER A 205 1.51 -23.70 0.97
C SER A 205 2.64 -23.15 1.86
N ARG A 206 3.56 -22.36 1.29
CA ARG A 206 4.66 -21.73 2.03
C ARG A 206 4.10 -20.71 3.02
N VAL A 207 4.23 -21.02 4.32
CA VAL A 207 3.79 -20.13 5.41
C VAL A 207 5.02 -19.67 6.20
N VAL A 208 5.13 -18.36 6.41
CA VAL A 208 6.20 -17.74 7.22
C VAL A 208 5.62 -17.12 8.49
N PRO A 209 6.39 -17.09 9.58
CA PRO A 209 5.95 -16.45 10.82
C PRO A 209 5.93 -14.92 10.67
N ILE A 210 4.92 -14.27 11.27
CA ILE A 210 4.94 -12.82 11.45
C ILE A 210 5.97 -12.50 12.55
N PRO A 211 6.94 -11.61 12.32
CA PRO A 211 7.88 -11.20 13.35
C PRO A 211 7.16 -10.67 14.60
N VAL A 212 7.62 -11.09 15.78
CA VAL A 212 6.98 -10.73 17.07
C VAL A 212 6.84 -9.23 17.24
N ARG A 213 7.81 -8.45 16.76
CA ARG A 213 7.78 -6.97 16.77
C ARG A 213 6.55 -6.37 16.08
N TYR A 214 5.92 -7.09 15.12
CA TYR A 214 4.73 -6.65 14.40
C TYR A 214 3.42 -7.08 15.08
N LEU A 215 3.49 -7.93 16.10
CA LEU A 215 2.33 -8.41 16.84
C LEU A 215 2.06 -7.60 18.12
N THR A 216 2.92 -6.63 18.44
CA THR A 216 2.87 -5.84 19.68
C THR A 216 2.16 -4.49 19.55
N ASP A 217 1.29 -4.33 18.55
CA ASP A 217 0.49 -3.12 18.41
C ASP A 217 -0.29 -2.84 19.71
N ARG A 218 -0.03 -1.68 20.32
CA ARG A 218 -0.81 -1.23 21.46
C ARG A 218 -2.21 -0.87 20.97
N ARG A 219 -3.19 -1.71 21.28
CA ARG A 219 -4.60 -1.35 21.12
C ARG A 219 -4.82 0.00 21.81
N PRO A 220 -5.53 0.96 21.17
CA PRO A 220 -5.99 2.11 21.92
C PRO A 220 -6.82 1.59 23.09
N ASP A 221 -6.47 1.98 24.33
CA ASP A 221 -7.31 1.76 25.49
C ASP A 221 -8.68 2.37 25.17
N HIS A 222 -9.65 1.53 24.87
CA HIS A 222 -11.04 1.93 24.98
C HIS A 222 -11.27 2.11 26.49
N GLY A 223 -11.04 3.35 26.96
CA GLY A 223 -11.40 3.76 28.31
C GLY A 223 -12.86 3.39 28.52
N GLY A 224 -13.08 2.31 29.24
CA GLY A 224 -14.40 1.97 29.74
C GLY A 224 -14.87 3.15 30.60
N PRO A 225 -16.18 3.49 30.60
CA PRO A 225 -16.70 4.50 31.50
C PRO A 225 -16.44 4.06 32.92
N ASP A 226 -15.72 4.90 33.69
CA ASP A 226 -15.52 4.74 35.10
C ASP A 226 -16.89 4.52 35.77
N ALA A 227 -17.05 3.33 36.37
CA ALA A 227 -18.14 3.05 37.26
C ALA A 227 -17.92 3.86 38.56
N HIS A 228 -18.76 4.85 38.76
CA HIS A 228 -19.06 5.44 40.08
C HIS A 228 -20.56 5.37 40.35
#